data_f61ebea03d48a3502eaef787ad9116f7
#
_entry.id   f61ebea03d48a3502eaef787ad9116f7
#
_cell.length_a   1.000
_cell.length_b   1.000
_cell.length_c   1.000
_cell.angle_alpha   90.00
_cell.angle_beta   90.00
_cell.angle_gamma   90.00
#
_symmetry.space_group_name_H-M   'P 1'
#
loop_
_entity.id
_entity.type
_entity.pdbx_description
1 polymer ?
#
loop_
_entity_poly.entity_id
_entity_poly.type
_entity_poly.pdbx_seq_one_letter_code
_entity_poly.pdbx_strand_id
1 'polypeptide(L)'
;EALEAATCTTPEAIGAFPQVSGIEFTLNTGVPYVNGTQYANSTYYAPANPGSRVTISTVNGEAFDPAATYTIATNDFTAKGGDTYGVFKTAGGWKDVGVSLEDALINYTTEELDGTITAEQYGEPAGRITIVDEPANYPADLETGSWYYNAAVYALDNGIMNGTNKGFEPTGTVTRATVYQTLYNMEGKPAVEKTTVTGTEGEWYANAINWAASAGLFEGTEYGTDTVI
;
A
#
# COMPACT_ATOMS: atom_id res chain seq x y z
N GLU A 1 -5.10 -2.29 0.97
CA GLU A 1 -6.23 -1.40 0.70
C GLU A 1 -7.39 -1.66 1.68
N ALA A 2 -7.96 -2.90 1.78
CA ALA A 2 -9.12 -3.17 2.62
C ALA A 2 -8.91 -2.80 4.09
N LEU A 3 -7.79 -3.23 4.70
CA LEU A 3 -7.47 -2.93 6.08
C LEU A 3 -7.31 -1.42 6.35
N GLU A 4 -6.72 -0.68 5.41
CA GLU A 4 -6.59 0.78 5.53
C GLU A 4 -7.93 1.48 5.43
N ALA A 5 -8.77 1.09 4.46
CA ALA A 5 -10.10 1.66 4.34
C ALA A 5 -10.96 1.38 5.59
N ALA A 6 -10.82 0.17 6.17
CA ALA A 6 -11.54 -0.23 7.39
C ALA A 6 -11.02 0.42 8.68
N THR A 7 -9.88 1.10 8.62
CA THR A 7 -9.26 1.84 9.73
C THR A 7 -9.14 3.34 9.44
N CYS A 8 -9.88 3.86 8.45
CA CYS A 8 -9.71 5.21 7.93
C CYS A 8 -9.92 6.32 8.97
N THR A 9 -10.73 6.10 9.99
CA THR A 9 -11.01 7.08 11.05
C THR A 9 -10.18 6.85 12.32
N THR A 10 -9.43 5.73 12.41
CA THR A 10 -8.64 5.44 13.62
C THR A 10 -7.65 6.59 13.89
N PRO A 11 -7.57 7.12 15.15
CA PRO A 11 -8.03 6.50 16.40
C PRO A 11 -9.53 6.60 16.71
N GLU A 12 -10.32 7.35 15.96
CA GLU A 12 -11.76 7.38 16.15
C GLU A 12 -12.41 6.04 15.78
N ALA A 13 -13.45 5.67 16.51
CA ALA A 13 -14.14 4.40 16.31
C ALA A 13 -14.87 4.35 14.94
N ILE A 14 -14.80 3.20 14.28
CA ILE A 14 -15.56 2.91 13.08
C ILE A 14 -16.13 1.49 13.14
N GLY A 15 -17.40 1.32 12.74
CA GLY A 15 -18.06 0.02 12.73
C GLY A 15 -17.42 -1.00 11.78
N ALA A 16 -16.70 -0.52 10.77
CA ALA A 16 -15.97 -1.35 9.81
C ALA A 16 -14.61 -1.85 10.33
N PHE A 17 -14.18 -1.47 11.56
CA PHE A 17 -12.86 -1.86 12.08
C PHE A 17 -12.64 -3.37 11.98
N PRO A 18 -11.54 -3.85 11.39
CA PRO A 18 -11.32 -5.26 11.10
C PRO A 18 -10.98 -6.02 12.39
N GLN A 19 -11.76 -7.03 12.70
CA GLN A 19 -11.41 -8.06 13.68
C GLN A 19 -10.84 -9.25 12.92
N VAL A 20 -9.53 -9.45 13.01
CA VAL A 20 -8.83 -10.42 12.17
C VAL A 20 -8.37 -11.67 12.93
N SER A 21 -8.27 -12.79 12.20
CA SER A 21 -7.58 -14.01 12.60
C SER A 21 -6.67 -14.45 11.46
N GLY A 22 -5.51 -15.02 11.81
CA GLY A 22 -4.52 -15.43 10.83
C GLY A 22 -3.79 -14.30 10.08
N ILE A 23 -3.99 -13.05 10.48
CA ILE A 23 -3.28 -11.89 9.93
C ILE A 23 -2.75 -11.07 11.10
N GLU A 24 -1.49 -10.69 11.03
CA GLU A 24 -0.91 -9.71 11.94
C GLU A 24 -0.49 -8.47 11.15
N PHE A 25 -0.87 -7.30 11.65
CA PHE A 25 -0.52 -6.05 10.99
C PHE A 25 -0.32 -4.89 11.98
N THR A 26 0.47 -3.92 11.54
CA THR A 26 0.64 -2.63 12.20
C THR A 26 -0.17 -1.57 11.47
N LEU A 27 -0.93 -0.78 12.22
CA LEU A 27 -1.60 0.43 11.76
C LEU A 27 -0.86 1.65 12.32
N ASN A 28 -0.36 2.51 11.46
CA ASN A 28 0.26 3.76 11.85
C ASN A 28 -0.72 4.95 11.73
N THR A 29 -1.21 5.45 12.85
CA THR A 29 -2.13 6.59 12.92
C THR A 29 -1.44 7.93 12.71
N GLY A 30 -0.12 8.00 12.86
CA GLY A 30 0.69 9.18 12.53
C GLY A 30 0.77 9.47 11.03
N VAL A 31 0.40 8.48 10.19
CA VAL A 31 0.21 8.68 8.75
C VAL A 31 -1.26 9.01 8.48
N PRO A 32 -1.60 10.19 7.92
CA PRO A 32 -2.97 10.55 7.61
C PRO A 32 -3.64 9.59 6.62
N TYR A 33 -4.91 9.24 6.86
CA TYR A 33 -5.72 8.59 5.83
C TYR A 33 -6.13 9.62 4.78
N VAL A 34 -5.78 9.37 3.54
CA VAL A 34 -6.12 10.25 2.43
C VAL A 34 -7.11 9.54 1.51
N ASN A 35 -8.24 10.21 1.26
CA ASN A 35 -9.26 9.70 0.37
C ASN A 35 -8.77 9.66 -1.08
N GLY A 36 -8.80 8.47 -1.67
CA GLY A 36 -8.60 8.23 -3.09
C GLY A 36 -9.92 8.20 -3.87
N THR A 37 -10.14 7.15 -4.65
CA THR A 37 -11.38 6.99 -5.43
C THR A 37 -12.53 6.57 -4.51
N GLN A 38 -13.68 7.23 -4.65
CA GLN A 38 -14.88 6.84 -3.93
C GLN A 38 -15.39 5.48 -4.42
N TYR A 39 -15.71 4.60 -3.49
CA TYR A 39 -16.32 3.31 -3.84
C TYR A 39 -17.71 3.50 -4.43
N ALA A 40 -18.03 2.75 -5.46
CA ALA A 40 -19.32 2.84 -6.14
C ALA A 40 -20.50 2.59 -5.19
N ASN A 41 -21.45 3.51 -5.16
CA ASN A 41 -22.63 3.51 -4.29
C ASN A 41 -22.29 3.47 -2.78
N SER A 42 -21.21 4.11 -2.38
CA SER A 42 -20.75 4.20 -0.99
C SER A 42 -20.42 5.64 -0.62
N THR A 43 -20.41 5.94 0.66
CA THR A 43 -19.88 7.19 1.23
C THR A 43 -18.40 7.07 1.57
N TYR A 44 -17.82 5.89 1.46
CA TYR A 44 -16.43 5.61 1.76
C TYR A 44 -15.55 5.66 0.50
N TYR A 45 -14.27 5.83 0.76
CA TYR A 45 -13.24 5.99 -0.28
C TYR A 45 -12.17 4.90 -0.12
N ALA A 46 -11.56 4.51 -1.22
CA ALA A 46 -10.30 3.78 -1.17
C ALA A 46 -9.19 4.68 -0.61
N PRO A 47 -8.14 4.14 0.03
CA PRO A 47 -6.97 4.95 0.34
C PRO A 47 -6.31 5.45 -0.95
N ALA A 48 -5.86 6.70 -0.96
CA ALA A 48 -5.14 7.27 -2.11
C ALA A 48 -3.80 6.55 -2.34
N ASN A 49 -3.17 6.13 -1.25
CA ASN A 49 -1.87 5.46 -1.23
C ASN A 49 -1.97 4.16 -0.40
N PRO A 50 -2.48 3.05 -0.98
CA PRO A 50 -2.57 1.78 -0.28
C PRO A 50 -1.19 1.28 0.19
N GLY A 51 -1.09 0.86 1.47
CA GLY A 51 0.16 0.42 2.09
C GLY A 51 0.91 1.50 2.87
N SER A 52 0.42 2.75 2.88
CA SER A 52 1.07 3.84 3.62
C SER A 52 0.83 3.77 5.13
N ARG A 53 -0.37 3.33 5.56
CA ARG A 53 -0.77 3.26 6.98
C ARG A 53 -0.73 1.87 7.56
N VAL A 54 -0.97 0.85 6.75
CA VAL A 54 -1.05 -0.55 7.19
C VAL A 54 0.09 -1.36 6.63
N THR A 55 0.86 -1.98 7.51
CA THR A 55 1.89 -2.95 7.15
C THR A 55 1.49 -4.33 7.67
N ILE A 56 1.21 -5.27 6.77
CA ILE A 56 0.95 -6.66 7.12
C ILE A 56 2.30 -7.33 7.37
N SER A 57 2.48 -7.92 8.55
CA SER A 57 3.71 -8.63 8.92
C SER A 57 3.63 -10.11 8.59
N THR A 58 2.53 -10.75 9.00
CA THR A 58 2.36 -12.19 8.79
C THR A 58 0.96 -12.57 8.31
N VAL A 59 0.87 -13.67 7.59
CA VAL A 59 -0.38 -14.37 7.28
C VAL A 59 -0.21 -15.84 7.67
N ASN A 60 -1.07 -16.33 8.57
CA ASN A 60 -1.01 -17.68 9.16
C ASN A 60 0.37 -18.02 9.78
N GLY A 61 1.01 -17.01 10.39
CA GLY A 61 2.32 -17.15 11.04
C GLY A 61 3.52 -17.08 10.10
N GLU A 62 3.30 -17.04 8.78
CA GLU A 62 4.37 -16.88 7.78
C GLU A 62 4.49 -15.41 7.35
N ALA A 63 5.69 -15.00 6.95
CA ALA A 63 5.91 -13.64 6.46
C ALA A 63 4.97 -13.31 5.28
N PHE A 64 4.37 -12.12 5.29
CA PHE A 64 3.49 -11.69 4.22
C PHE A 64 4.23 -11.57 2.89
N ASP A 65 3.72 -12.23 1.86
CA ASP A 65 4.21 -12.09 0.48
C ASP A 65 3.19 -11.27 -0.34
N PRO A 66 3.50 -10.03 -0.76
CA PRO A 66 2.58 -9.19 -1.52
C PRO A 66 2.29 -9.73 -2.94
N ALA A 67 3.08 -10.67 -3.44
CA ALA A 67 2.86 -11.31 -4.74
C ALA A 67 2.00 -12.58 -4.64
N ALA A 68 1.75 -13.09 -3.44
CA ALA A 68 0.95 -14.30 -3.23
C ALA A 68 -0.56 -14.01 -3.31
N THR A 69 -1.32 -15.05 -3.58
CA THR A 69 -2.78 -15.03 -3.48
C THR A 69 -3.24 -15.67 -2.18
N TYR A 70 -4.06 -14.95 -1.43
CA TYR A 70 -4.61 -15.41 -0.16
C TYR A 70 -6.13 -15.62 -0.26
N THR A 71 -6.64 -16.63 0.43
CA THR A 71 -8.08 -16.85 0.58
C THR A 71 -8.51 -16.30 1.94
N ILE A 72 -9.55 -15.46 1.94
CA ILE A 72 -10.08 -14.82 3.13
C ILE A 72 -11.48 -15.38 3.41
N ALA A 73 -11.75 -15.82 4.63
CA ALA A 73 -13.11 -16.09 5.11
C ALA A 73 -13.68 -14.82 5.74
N THR A 74 -14.89 -14.45 5.35
CA THR A 74 -15.59 -13.27 5.89
C THR A 74 -17.10 -13.44 5.71
N ASN A 75 -17.92 -12.55 6.28
CA ASN A 75 -19.36 -12.55 6.04
C ASN A 75 -19.70 -12.05 4.63
N ASP A 76 -20.92 -12.34 4.18
CA ASP A 76 -21.37 -12.01 2.83
C ASP A 76 -21.49 -10.50 2.59
N PHE A 77 -21.83 -9.71 3.61
CA PHE A 77 -21.90 -8.26 3.52
C PHE A 77 -20.52 -7.66 3.21
N THR A 78 -19.49 -8.07 3.96
CA THR A 78 -18.10 -7.66 3.73
C THR A 78 -17.58 -8.16 2.39
N ALA A 79 -17.80 -9.43 2.06
CA ALA A 79 -17.37 -10.03 0.78
C ALA A 79 -17.96 -9.30 -0.44
N LYS A 80 -19.20 -8.80 -0.32
CA LYS A 80 -19.88 -7.98 -1.35
C LYS A 80 -19.47 -6.51 -1.34
N GLY A 81 -18.48 -6.14 -0.53
CA GLY A 81 -17.92 -4.79 -0.45
C GLY A 81 -18.79 -3.83 0.36
N GLY A 82 -19.44 -4.32 1.42
CA GLY A 82 -20.15 -3.50 2.38
C GLY A 82 -19.21 -2.60 3.17
N ASP A 83 -19.72 -1.50 3.71
CA ASP A 83 -18.97 -0.46 4.42
C ASP A 83 -17.73 0.01 3.62
N THR A 84 -16.56 -0.09 4.23
CA THR A 84 -15.28 0.34 3.66
C THR A 84 -14.60 -0.73 2.79
N TYR A 85 -15.16 -1.94 2.70
CA TYR A 85 -14.56 -3.08 2.00
C TYR A 85 -14.84 -3.11 0.49
N GLY A 86 -15.04 -1.93 -0.11
CA GLY A 86 -15.38 -1.78 -1.53
C GLY A 86 -14.45 -2.50 -2.49
N VAL A 87 -13.16 -2.63 -2.16
CA VAL A 87 -12.17 -3.37 -2.94
C VAL A 87 -12.53 -4.84 -3.12
N PHE A 88 -13.24 -5.46 -2.18
CA PHE A 88 -13.64 -6.86 -2.30
C PHE A 88 -14.64 -7.13 -3.44
N LYS A 89 -15.32 -6.09 -3.95
CA LYS A 89 -16.13 -6.22 -5.17
C LYS A 89 -15.31 -6.58 -6.41
N THR A 90 -14.04 -6.22 -6.41
CA THR A 90 -13.13 -6.48 -7.52
C THR A 90 -12.29 -7.75 -7.31
N ALA A 91 -12.26 -8.28 -6.07
CA ALA A 91 -11.67 -9.57 -5.78
C ALA A 91 -12.49 -10.67 -6.46
N GLY A 92 -11.87 -11.47 -7.31
CA GLY A 92 -12.53 -12.54 -8.00
C GLY A 92 -12.87 -13.72 -7.08
N GLY A 93 -13.97 -14.44 -7.40
CA GLY A 93 -14.14 -15.82 -6.93
C GLY A 93 -14.63 -16.00 -5.49
N TRP A 94 -15.37 -15.05 -4.90
CA TRP A 94 -16.00 -15.33 -3.62
C TRP A 94 -17.05 -16.48 -3.75
N LYS A 95 -17.12 -17.31 -2.74
CA LYS A 95 -18.03 -18.45 -2.68
C LYS A 95 -18.79 -18.43 -1.35
N ASP A 96 -20.11 -18.52 -1.42
CA ASP A 96 -20.92 -18.78 -0.26
C ASP A 96 -20.69 -20.23 0.21
N VAL A 97 -20.28 -20.39 1.46
CA VAL A 97 -20.03 -21.71 2.05
C VAL A 97 -21.25 -22.28 2.77
N GLY A 98 -22.36 -21.51 2.82
CA GLY A 98 -23.63 -21.95 3.40
C GLY A 98 -23.64 -22.08 4.93
N VAL A 99 -22.71 -21.42 5.61
CA VAL A 99 -22.61 -21.39 7.10
C VAL A 99 -22.95 -19.98 7.56
N SER A 100 -23.94 -19.85 8.44
CA SER A 100 -24.26 -18.55 9.06
C SER A 100 -23.18 -18.12 10.06
N LEU A 101 -23.07 -16.81 10.34
CA LEU A 101 -22.18 -16.33 11.41
C LEU A 101 -22.54 -16.91 12.76
N GLU A 102 -23.84 -17.12 13.01
CA GLU A 102 -24.36 -17.73 14.23
C GLU A 102 -23.89 -19.19 14.34
N ASP A 103 -24.08 -19.99 13.29
CA ASP A 103 -23.62 -21.38 13.27
C ASP A 103 -22.10 -21.48 13.40
N ALA A 104 -21.33 -20.60 12.74
CA ALA A 104 -19.90 -20.57 12.87
C ALA A 104 -19.44 -20.31 14.31
N LEU A 105 -20.10 -19.37 15.01
CA LEU A 105 -19.78 -19.09 16.42
C LEU A 105 -20.19 -20.25 17.32
N ILE A 106 -21.36 -20.84 17.12
CA ILE A 106 -21.83 -22.00 17.89
C ILE A 106 -20.88 -23.17 17.70
N ASN A 107 -20.56 -23.52 16.45
CA ASN A 107 -19.66 -24.63 16.14
C ASN A 107 -18.27 -24.40 16.76
N TYR A 108 -17.70 -23.21 16.59
CA TYR A 108 -16.40 -22.90 17.18
C TYR A 108 -16.43 -23.02 18.71
N THR A 109 -17.49 -22.50 19.34
CA THR A 109 -17.63 -22.57 20.82
C THR A 109 -17.78 -24.00 21.30
N THR A 110 -18.56 -24.83 20.61
CA THR A 110 -18.83 -26.22 21.02
C THR A 110 -17.72 -27.18 20.67
N GLU A 111 -17.11 -27.04 19.51
CA GLU A 111 -16.13 -28.00 18.96
C GLU A 111 -14.69 -27.67 19.35
N GLU A 112 -14.34 -26.38 19.42
CA GLU A 112 -12.96 -25.93 19.69
C GLU A 112 -12.75 -25.45 21.13
N LEU A 113 -13.83 -24.95 21.79
CA LEU A 113 -13.76 -24.37 23.14
C LEU A 113 -14.47 -25.18 24.20
N ASP A 114 -14.84 -26.45 23.95
CA ASP A 114 -15.56 -27.31 24.87
C ASP A 114 -16.82 -26.65 25.47
N GLY A 115 -17.52 -25.84 24.68
CA GLY A 115 -18.74 -25.15 25.06
C GLY A 115 -18.56 -23.93 25.99
N THR A 116 -17.34 -23.48 26.25
CA THR A 116 -17.08 -22.40 27.18
C THR A 116 -16.16 -21.32 26.59
N ILE A 117 -16.61 -20.06 26.65
CA ILE A 117 -15.79 -18.87 26.33
C ILE A 117 -15.38 -18.24 27.68
N THR A 118 -14.08 -18.12 27.91
CA THR A 118 -13.54 -17.59 29.16
C THR A 118 -12.86 -16.24 28.97
N ALA A 119 -12.84 -15.43 30.03
CA ALA A 119 -12.10 -14.16 30.03
C ALA A 119 -10.58 -14.38 29.91
N GLU A 120 -10.06 -15.56 30.31
CA GLU A 120 -8.64 -15.89 30.12
C GLU A 120 -8.28 -16.02 28.66
N GLN A 121 -9.19 -16.56 27.83
CA GLN A 121 -8.97 -16.73 26.39
C GLN A 121 -9.24 -15.46 25.58
N TYR A 122 -10.24 -14.65 25.99
CA TYR A 122 -10.77 -13.56 25.16
C TYR A 122 -10.96 -12.22 25.90
N GLY A 123 -10.53 -12.12 27.17
CA GLY A 123 -10.66 -10.89 27.94
C GLY A 123 -9.73 -9.77 27.54
N GLU A 124 -8.64 -10.11 26.81
CA GLU A 124 -7.64 -9.16 26.33
C GLU A 124 -7.47 -9.28 24.81
N PRO A 125 -7.04 -8.20 24.15
CA PRO A 125 -6.70 -8.26 22.72
C PRO A 125 -5.63 -9.31 22.43
N ALA A 126 -5.80 -10.06 21.35
CA ALA A 126 -4.88 -11.14 20.97
C ALA A 126 -3.53 -10.65 20.39
N GLY A 127 -3.28 -9.33 20.34
CA GLY A 127 -2.02 -8.75 19.86
C GLY A 127 -1.80 -8.79 18.35
N ARG A 128 -2.78 -9.23 17.58
CA ARG A 128 -2.67 -9.33 16.12
C ARG A 128 -2.67 -7.97 15.39
N ILE A 129 -3.17 -6.94 16.06
CA ILE A 129 -3.24 -5.58 15.54
C ILE A 129 -2.41 -4.69 16.45
N THR A 130 -1.34 -4.13 15.93
CA THR A 130 -0.52 -3.13 16.62
C THR A 130 -0.88 -1.74 16.08
N ILE A 131 -1.22 -0.83 16.97
CA ILE A 131 -1.48 0.57 16.59
C ILE A 131 -0.31 1.41 17.10
N VAL A 132 0.32 2.14 16.20
CA VAL A 132 1.39 3.09 16.50
C VAL A 132 0.98 4.50 16.05
N ASP A 133 1.59 5.51 16.63
CA ASP A 133 1.42 6.92 16.26
C ASP A 133 2.79 7.51 15.96
N GLU A 134 3.41 7.01 14.89
CA GLU A 134 4.72 7.44 14.45
C GLU A 134 4.55 8.46 13.31
N PRO A 135 5.20 9.63 13.40
CA PRO A 135 5.13 10.59 12.30
C PRO A 135 5.61 9.95 11.01
N ALA A 136 4.89 10.21 9.93
CA ALA A 136 5.30 9.78 8.60
C ALA A 136 6.72 10.31 8.31
N ASN A 137 7.65 9.42 8.02
CA ASN A 137 9.05 9.78 7.74
C ASN A 137 9.21 10.28 6.30
N TYR A 138 8.41 11.28 5.95
CA TYR A 138 8.52 11.96 4.65
C TYR A 138 9.40 13.21 4.76
N PRO A 139 10.01 13.63 3.64
CA PRO A 139 10.74 14.89 3.59
C PRO A 139 9.92 16.06 4.13
N ALA A 140 10.54 16.91 4.94
CA ALA A 140 9.87 17.99 5.65
C ALA A 140 9.26 19.08 4.73
N ASP A 141 9.65 19.09 3.47
CA ASP A 141 9.11 19.97 2.43
C ASP A 141 7.81 19.45 1.77
N LEU A 142 7.31 18.30 2.22
CA LEU A 142 6.00 17.78 1.84
C LEU A 142 4.92 18.24 2.82
N GLU A 143 4.28 19.34 2.51
CA GLU A 143 3.21 19.91 3.34
C GLU A 143 1.92 19.12 3.16
N THR A 144 1.39 18.57 4.25
CA THR A 144 0.08 17.88 4.26
C THR A 144 -1.02 18.83 3.78
N GLY A 145 -1.86 18.34 2.85
CA GLY A 145 -2.95 19.11 2.26
C GLY A 145 -2.57 19.91 1.02
N SER A 146 -1.29 19.98 0.65
CA SER A 146 -0.87 20.54 -0.64
C SER A 146 -1.31 19.65 -1.80
N TRP A 147 -1.54 20.26 -2.95
CA TRP A 147 -2.02 19.54 -4.15
C TRP A 147 -1.10 18.41 -4.62
N TYR A 148 0.20 18.51 -4.33
CA TYR A 148 1.22 17.52 -4.70
C TYR A 148 1.41 16.43 -3.64
N TYR A 149 0.95 16.61 -2.39
CA TYR A 149 1.30 15.76 -1.24
C TYR A 149 1.06 14.27 -1.52
N ASN A 150 -0.15 13.93 -1.95
CA ASN A 150 -0.52 12.54 -2.19
C ASN A 150 0.30 11.88 -3.31
N ALA A 151 0.57 12.62 -4.38
CA ALA A 151 1.37 12.13 -5.49
C ALA A 151 2.84 11.91 -5.07
N ALA A 152 3.38 12.83 -4.27
CA ALA A 152 4.75 12.74 -3.76
C ALA A 152 4.90 11.56 -2.77
N VAL A 153 3.97 11.41 -1.84
CA VAL A 153 3.92 10.28 -0.89
C VAL A 153 3.82 8.95 -1.65
N TYR A 154 2.90 8.85 -2.61
CA TYR A 154 2.79 7.67 -3.47
C TYR A 154 4.09 7.35 -4.19
N ALA A 155 4.76 8.36 -4.74
CA ALA A 155 6.02 8.17 -5.45
C ALA A 155 7.16 7.69 -4.53
N LEU A 156 7.20 8.17 -3.28
CA LEU A 156 8.17 7.73 -2.27
C LEU A 156 7.87 6.29 -1.80
N ASP A 157 6.63 6.00 -1.42
CA ASP A 157 6.22 4.71 -0.89
C ASP A 157 6.42 3.57 -1.91
N ASN A 158 6.23 3.88 -3.19
CA ASN A 158 6.42 2.91 -4.28
C ASN A 158 7.83 2.94 -4.90
N GLY A 159 8.77 3.70 -4.34
CA GLY A 159 10.13 3.80 -4.84
C GLY A 159 10.25 4.35 -6.26
N ILE A 160 9.22 5.07 -6.70
CA ILE A 160 9.19 5.75 -8.02
C ILE A 160 10.13 6.96 -7.99
N MET A 161 10.09 7.72 -6.89
CA MET A 161 11.00 8.84 -6.62
C MET A 161 11.51 8.76 -5.18
N ASN A 162 12.73 9.21 -4.92
CA ASN A 162 13.36 9.13 -3.60
C ASN A 162 13.65 10.50 -2.99
N GLY A 163 13.37 11.59 -3.70
CA GLY A 163 13.81 12.92 -3.30
C GLY A 163 15.33 13.10 -3.41
N THR A 164 15.83 14.14 -2.79
CA THR A 164 17.25 14.51 -2.77
C THR A 164 17.70 14.73 -1.33
N ASN A 165 18.98 15.08 -1.13
CA ASN A 165 19.50 15.51 0.18
C ASN A 165 18.90 16.85 0.69
N LYS A 166 18.08 17.52 -0.12
CA LYS A 166 17.39 18.78 0.23
C LYS A 166 15.91 18.55 0.57
N GLY A 167 15.37 17.39 0.22
CA GLY A 167 13.96 17.04 0.36
C GLY A 167 13.40 16.43 -0.91
N PHE A 168 12.10 16.45 -1.04
CA PHE A 168 11.40 15.98 -2.24
C PHE A 168 11.39 17.03 -3.37
N GLU A 169 11.43 18.31 -2.97
CA GLU A 169 11.42 19.48 -3.86
C GLU A 169 10.19 19.48 -4.82
N PRO A 170 8.94 19.40 -4.29
CA PRO A 170 7.74 19.14 -5.09
C PRO A 170 7.37 20.25 -6.07
N THR A 171 7.92 21.44 -5.88
CA THR A 171 7.77 22.60 -6.78
C THR A 171 9.06 22.92 -7.55
N GLY A 172 10.06 22.04 -7.42
CA GLY A 172 11.33 22.16 -8.12
C GLY A 172 11.19 21.89 -9.63
N THR A 173 12.23 22.25 -10.36
CA THR A 173 12.31 21.96 -11.78
C THR A 173 12.71 20.51 -12.02
N VAL A 174 12.09 19.88 -13.01
CA VAL A 174 12.36 18.50 -13.42
C VAL A 174 13.38 18.49 -14.56
N THR A 175 14.36 17.61 -14.46
CA THR A 175 15.32 17.38 -15.52
C THR A 175 14.94 16.19 -16.38
N ARG A 176 15.53 16.07 -17.58
CA ARG A 176 15.32 14.90 -18.44
C ARG A 176 15.75 13.61 -17.75
N ALA A 177 16.87 13.63 -17.01
CA ALA A 177 17.35 12.48 -16.25
C ALA A 177 16.32 12.06 -15.17
N THR A 178 15.71 13.01 -14.47
CA THR A 178 14.66 12.74 -13.50
C THR A 178 13.48 12.02 -14.14
N VAL A 179 13.03 12.44 -15.33
CA VAL A 179 11.93 11.78 -16.05
C VAL A 179 12.28 10.34 -16.39
N TYR A 180 13.45 10.12 -17.03
CA TYR A 180 13.87 8.76 -17.38
C TYR A 180 14.06 7.86 -16.16
N GLN A 181 14.62 8.41 -15.07
CA GLN A 181 14.76 7.64 -13.82
C GLN A 181 13.41 7.27 -13.21
N THR A 182 12.45 8.19 -13.26
CA THR A 182 11.07 7.93 -12.78
C THR A 182 10.43 6.81 -13.60
N LEU A 183 10.48 6.87 -14.92
CA LEU A 183 9.95 5.83 -15.80
C LEU A 183 10.65 4.48 -15.58
N TYR A 184 11.96 4.47 -15.44
CA TYR A 184 12.74 3.27 -15.14
C TYR A 184 12.36 2.63 -13.80
N ASN A 185 12.13 3.45 -12.77
CA ASN A 185 11.67 2.97 -11.48
C ASN A 185 10.25 2.38 -11.57
N MET A 186 9.34 3.02 -12.31
CA MET A 186 7.97 2.54 -12.54
C MET A 186 7.93 1.17 -13.24
N GLU A 187 8.88 0.91 -14.13
CA GLU A 187 9.04 -0.38 -14.81
C GLU A 187 9.78 -1.43 -13.96
N GLY A 188 9.99 -1.14 -12.66
CA GLY A 188 10.62 -2.09 -11.73
C GLY A 188 12.13 -2.22 -11.90
N LYS A 189 12.78 -1.22 -12.48
CA LYS A 189 14.25 -1.16 -12.68
C LYS A 189 14.79 -2.37 -13.45
N PRO A 190 14.31 -2.62 -14.67
CA PRO A 190 14.75 -3.77 -15.45
C PRO A 190 16.27 -3.78 -15.66
N ALA A 191 16.84 -4.98 -15.76
CA ALA A 191 18.28 -5.12 -15.95
C ALA A 191 18.75 -4.44 -17.24
N VAL A 192 19.85 -3.69 -17.16
CA VAL A 192 20.50 -3.06 -18.30
C VAL A 192 21.76 -3.85 -18.63
N GLU A 193 21.72 -4.62 -19.71
CA GLU A 193 22.79 -5.56 -20.04
C GLU A 193 24.07 -4.85 -20.54
N LYS A 194 23.95 -3.66 -21.13
CA LYS A 194 25.07 -2.93 -21.71
C LYS A 194 24.87 -1.43 -21.69
N THR A 195 25.87 -0.70 -21.22
CA THR A 195 25.94 0.75 -21.38
C THR A 195 26.22 1.08 -22.85
N THR A 196 25.26 1.73 -23.49
CA THR A 196 25.31 2.08 -24.92
C THR A 196 25.30 3.58 -25.17
N VAL A 197 24.92 4.36 -24.14
CA VAL A 197 24.83 5.81 -24.22
C VAL A 197 26.02 6.41 -23.47
N THR A 198 26.87 7.15 -24.17
CA THR A 198 28.00 7.87 -23.57
C THR A 198 27.53 9.13 -22.86
N GLY A 199 28.36 9.66 -21.94
CA GLY A 199 28.02 10.84 -21.15
C GLY A 199 27.10 10.53 -19.93
N THR A 200 26.94 9.24 -19.60
CA THR A 200 26.16 8.81 -18.43
C THR A 200 27.04 8.12 -17.38
N GLU A 201 28.31 7.95 -17.63
CA GLU A 201 29.23 7.17 -16.82
C GLU A 201 29.38 7.74 -15.39
N GLY A 202 29.02 6.92 -14.41
CA GLY A 202 29.07 7.32 -12.99
C GLY A 202 27.90 8.18 -12.50
N GLU A 203 26.99 8.53 -13.38
CA GLU A 203 25.81 9.31 -13.04
C GLU A 203 24.69 8.43 -12.44
N TRP A 204 23.91 8.98 -11.51
CA TRP A 204 22.83 8.29 -10.84
C TRP A 204 21.72 7.79 -11.78
N TYR A 205 21.58 8.43 -12.94
CA TYR A 205 20.59 8.11 -13.97
C TYR A 205 21.11 7.20 -15.08
N ALA A 206 22.37 6.73 -15.02
CA ALA A 206 23.00 5.98 -16.10
C ALA A 206 22.18 4.78 -16.56
N ASN A 207 21.70 3.96 -15.63
CA ASN A 207 20.87 2.80 -15.97
C ASN A 207 19.55 3.20 -16.62
N ALA A 208 18.93 4.26 -16.14
CA ALA A 208 17.65 4.75 -16.68
C ALA A 208 17.79 5.23 -18.14
N ILE A 209 18.84 5.97 -18.46
CA ILE A 209 19.09 6.44 -19.84
C ILE A 209 19.40 5.26 -20.77
N ASN A 210 20.23 4.31 -20.33
CA ASN A 210 20.57 3.14 -21.13
C ASN A 210 19.36 2.23 -21.35
N TRP A 211 18.50 2.05 -20.32
CA TRP A 211 17.21 1.37 -20.46
C TRP A 211 16.31 2.12 -21.46
N ALA A 212 16.17 3.44 -21.32
CA ALA A 212 15.35 4.25 -22.22
C ALA A 212 15.81 4.14 -23.68
N ALA A 213 17.12 4.10 -23.93
CA ALA A 213 17.68 3.87 -25.25
C ALA A 213 17.30 2.48 -25.81
N SER A 214 17.39 1.43 -24.98
CA SER A 214 17.01 0.07 -25.37
C SER A 214 15.50 -0.06 -25.61
N ALA A 215 14.69 0.71 -24.88
CA ALA A 215 13.24 0.75 -25.02
C ALA A 215 12.73 1.70 -26.14
N GLY A 216 13.65 2.37 -26.85
CA GLY A 216 13.29 3.33 -27.91
C GLY A 216 12.70 4.65 -27.40
N LEU A 217 12.86 4.95 -26.12
CA LEU A 217 12.40 6.20 -25.48
C LEU A 217 13.46 7.31 -25.53
N PHE A 218 14.70 6.96 -25.83
CA PHE A 218 15.81 7.87 -25.99
C PHE A 218 16.48 7.61 -27.33
N GLU A 219 16.52 8.64 -28.18
CA GLU A 219 17.20 8.60 -29.47
C GLU A 219 18.59 9.21 -29.35
N GLY A 220 19.61 8.46 -29.72
CA GLY A 220 21.00 8.90 -29.70
C GLY A 220 21.95 7.93 -29.03
N THR A 221 23.23 8.20 -29.13
CA THR A 221 24.32 7.42 -28.55
C THR A 221 25.07 8.18 -27.45
N GLU A 222 24.71 9.45 -27.25
CA GLU A 222 25.33 10.34 -26.27
C GLU A 222 24.25 11.11 -25.51
N TYR A 223 24.33 11.07 -24.17
CA TYR A 223 23.53 11.90 -23.29
C TYR A 223 24.33 13.17 -22.99
N GLY A 224 23.87 14.26 -23.52
CA GLY A 224 24.50 15.55 -23.31
C GLY A 224 24.31 16.11 -21.91
N THR A 225 24.30 17.43 -21.77
CA THR A 225 24.04 18.09 -20.50
C THR A 225 22.61 17.79 -20.05
N ASP A 226 22.42 17.41 -18.77
CA ASP A 226 21.11 17.22 -18.18
C ASP A 226 20.37 18.57 -18.13
N THR A 227 19.30 18.67 -18.88
CA THR A 227 18.56 19.91 -19.08
C THR A 227 17.23 19.87 -18.36
N VAL A 228 16.85 21.01 -17.77
CA VAL A 228 15.50 21.24 -17.22
C VAL A 228 14.48 21.25 -18.38
N ILE A 229 13.34 20.62 -18.16
CA ILE A 229 12.20 20.57 -19.09
C ILE A 229 11.00 21.31 -18.50
#